data_d7c0e934eef860d2495ed23e4e8f6633
#
_entry.id   d7c0e934eef860d2495ed23e4e8f6633
#
_cell.length_a   1.000
_cell.length_b   1.000
_cell.length_c   1.000
_cell.angle_alpha   90.00
_cell.angle_beta   90.00
_cell.angle_gamma   90.00
#
_symmetry.space_group_name_H-M   'P 1'
#
loop_
_entity.id
_entity.type
_entity.pdbx_description
1 polymer ?
#
loop_
_entity_poly.entity_id
_entity_poly.type
_entity_poly.pdbx_seq_one_letter_code
_entity_poly.pdbx_strand_id
1 'polypeptide(L)'
;MKLQQRKQQLNKYIKRGGSVLFHKQEDPNSYDYGSIFGYRGETPKDWRPFAPEFEDQFTSFFCSNFSYANCLETMGNYEGVKVNLSDRHSAKISGTTQQGNYLEKVAHSAYKQGLVSEADCPFKDKWLKNQRKYWNEIMNVNIPADAKVYKCPNYTKVRTSLRHLKQALAYSPLYVGAMVGRGWENKIARPPKRGELAGGHAFEILHIDDYIYVQDSLGKSRKILPLDYPIMVAKSFRELPDG
;
A
#
# COMPACT_ATOMS: atom_id res chain seq x y z
N MET A 1 19.31 -9.73 -6.00
CA MET A 1 19.93 -8.41 -5.68
C MET A 1 20.74 -8.52 -4.40
N LYS A 2 22.00 -8.04 -4.37
CA LYS A 2 22.89 -8.14 -3.19
C LYS A 2 22.39 -7.22 -2.06
N LEU A 3 22.53 -7.64 -0.81
CA LEU A 3 22.10 -6.89 0.40
C LEU A 3 22.58 -5.42 0.41
N GLN A 4 23.79 -5.20 -0.09
CA GLN A 4 24.39 -3.87 -0.17
C GLN A 4 23.66 -2.94 -1.16
N GLN A 5 23.17 -3.46 -2.27
CA GLN A 5 22.38 -2.68 -3.24
C GLN A 5 21.02 -2.28 -2.65
N ARG A 6 20.39 -3.18 -1.86
CA ARG A 6 19.12 -2.88 -1.16
C ARG A 6 19.29 -1.76 -0.13
N LYS A 7 20.36 -1.83 0.69
CA LYS A 7 20.68 -0.78 1.66
C LYS A 7 20.89 0.58 0.99
N GLN A 8 21.57 0.59 -0.16
CA GLN A 8 21.76 1.82 -0.94
C GLN A 8 20.45 2.37 -1.50
N GLN A 9 19.54 1.49 -1.90
CA GLN A 9 18.22 1.86 -2.39
C GLN A 9 17.35 2.46 -1.29
N LEU A 10 17.21 1.77 -0.15
CA LEU A 10 16.46 2.29 0.97
C LEU A 10 17.00 3.63 1.44
N ASN A 11 18.33 3.77 1.54
CA ASN A 11 18.95 5.05 1.89
C ASN A 11 18.63 6.15 0.87
N LYS A 12 18.57 5.82 -0.42
CA LYS A 12 18.17 6.77 -1.47
C LYS A 12 16.69 7.13 -1.39
N TYR A 13 15.84 6.15 -1.09
CA TYR A 13 14.42 6.32 -0.87
C TYR A 13 14.15 7.23 0.34
N ILE A 14 14.75 6.92 1.48
CA ILE A 14 14.62 7.69 2.72
C ILE A 14 15.16 9.11 2.54
N LYS A 15 16.32 9.31 1.89
CA LYS A 15 16.89 10.63 1.60
C LYS A 15 15.96 11.53 0.77
N ARG A 16 15.03 10.96 0.01
CA ARG A 16 14.03 11.70 -0.77
C ARG A 16 12.72 11.93 -0.02
N GLY A 17 12.66 11.58 1.27
CA GLY A 17 11.46 11.75 2.10
C GLY A 17 10.44 10.62 1.96
N GLY A 18 10.81 9.49 1.36
CA GLY A 18 9.90 8.39 1.10
C GLY A 18 8.91 8.68 -0.03
N SER A 19 7.85 7.90 -0.14
CA SER A 19 6.86 8.03 -1.22
C SER A 19 5.41 8.12 -0.75
N VAL A 20 5.16 8.10 0.54
CA VAL A 20 3.84 8.44 1.10
C VAL A 20 3.86 9.87 1.58
N LEU A 21 2.89 10.63 1.10
CA LEU A 21 2.61 11.98 1.57
C LEU A 21 1.49 11.88 2.62
N PHE A 22 1.66 12.55 3.76
CA PHE A 22 0.67 12.58 4.82
C PHE A 22 -0.06 13.91 4.81
N HIS A 23 -1.39 13.86 4.64
CA HIS A 23 -2.23 15.06 4.73
C HIS A 23 -2.38 15.52 6.18
N LYS A 24 -2.39 16.85 6.36
CA LYS A 24 -2.83 17.45 7.60
C LYS A 24 -4.36 17.58 7.68
N GLN A 25 -5.03 17.57 6.54
CA GLN A 25 -6.49 17.68 6.44
C GLN A 25 -7.11 16.32 6.15
N GLU A 26 -8.29 16.10 6.73
CA GLU A 26 -9.08 14.91 6.46
C GLU A 26 -9.70 14.97 5.05
N ASP A 27 -9.72 13.83 4.36
CA ASP A 27 -10.45 13.68 3.12
C ASP A 27 -11.95 13.72 3.43
N PRO A 28 -12.71 14.70 2.91
CA PRO A 28 -14.15 14.81 3.16
C PRO A 28 -14.95 13.60 2.63
N ASN A 29 -14.37 12.81 1.71
CA ASN A 29 -14.98 11.60 1.18
C ASN A 29 -14.57 10.33 1.95
N SER A 30 -13.76 10.45 3.00
CA SER A 30 -13.28 9.35 3.80
C SER A 30 -14.12 9.20 5.07
N TYR A 31 -14.95 8.19 5.11
CA TYR A 31 -15.75 7.88 6.29
C TYR A 31 -14.88 7.23 7.39
N ASP A 32 -15.17 7.57 8.66
CA ASP A 32 -14.59 6.85 9.80
C ASP A 32 -15.24 5.47 9.92
N TYR A 33 -14.43 4.42 9.93
CA TYR A 33 -14.87 3.03 10.05
C TYR A 33 -15.85 2.85 11.23
N GLY A 34 -15.53 3.42 12.38
CA GLY A 34 -16.34 3.30 13.59
C GLY A 34 -17.69 4.04 13.51
N SER A 35 -17.82 5.07 12.67
CA SER A 35 -19.09 5.79 12.50
C SER A 35 -20.07 5.03 11.63
N ILE A 36 -19.60 4.18 10.71
CA ILE A 36 -20.45 3.43 9.78
C ILE A 36 -20.75 2.03 10.30
N PHE A 37 -19.73 1.30 10.74
CA PHE A 37 -19.84 -0.13 11.03
C PHE A 37 -19.87 -0.44 12.53
N GLY A 38 -19.52 0.54 13.37
CA GLY A 38 -19.28 0.32 14.81
C GLY A 38 -18.00 -0.50 15.04
N TYR A 39 -17.36 -0.31 16.18
CA TYR A 39 -16.27 -1.15 16.61
C TYR A 39 -16.83 -2.30 17.46
N ARG A 40 -17.30 -3.35 16.81
CA ARG A 40 -17.76 -4.58 17.48
C ARG A 40 -16.55 -5.44 17.81
N GLY A 41 -16.63 -6.28 18.83
CA GLY A 41 -15.51 -7.14 19.28
C GLY A 41 -15.27 -8.36 18.38
N GLU A 42 -15.15 -8.15 17.07
CA GLU A 42 -14.92 -9.21 16.10
C GLU A 42 -13.45 -9.68 16.14
N THR A 43 -13.24 -10.96 15.89
CA THR A 43 -11.91 -11.56 15.83
C THR A 43 -11.21 -11.12 14.54
N PRO A 44 -9.96 -10.62 14.60
CA PRO A 44 -9.19 -10.30 13.42
C PRO A 44 -9.03 -11.52 12.50
N LYS A 45 -9.25 -11.35 11.21
CA LYS A 45 -8.99 -12.39 10.23
C LYS A 45 -7.49 -12.45 9.93
N ASP A 46 -6.99 -13.64 9.67
CA ASP A 46 -5.64 -13.84 9.11
C ASP A 46 -5.70 -13.81 7.58
N TRP A 47 -5.20 -12.75 7.00
CA TRP A 47 -5.16 -12.53 5.55
C TRP A 47 -3.87 -13.06 4.90
N ARG A 48 -2.89 -13.53 5.68
CA ARG A 48 -1.58 -14.01 5.18
C ARG A 48 -1.68 -15.13 4.14
N PRO A 49 -2.64 -16.09 4.23
CA PRO A 49 -2.79 -17.14 3.22
C PRO A 49 -3.24 -16.64 1.85
N PHE A 50 -3.85 -15.45 1.80
CA PHE A 50 -4.45 -14.87 0.60
C PHE A 50 -3.62 -13.76 -0.01
N ALA A 51 -2.52 -13.37 0.63
CA ALA A 51 -1.67 -12.32 0.12
C ALA A 51 -1.07 -12.70 -1.24
N PRO A 52 -1.04 -11.77 -2.22
CA PRO A 52 -0.51 -12.03 -3.55
C PRO A 52 1.00 -12.34 -3.51
N GLU A 53 1.54 -12.72 -4.66
CA GLU A 53 2.99 -12.82 -4.82
C GLU A 53 3.64 -11.47 -4.59
N PHE A 54 4.89 -11.53 -4.11
CA PHE A 54 5.64 -10.32 -3.84
C PHE A 54 6.05 -9.61 -5.13
N GLU A 55 5.75 -8.33 -5.22
CA GLU A 55 6.21 -7.44 -6.27
C GLU A 55 7.13 -6.35 -5.71
N ASP A 56 8.22 -6.02 -6.45
CA ASP A 56 9.19 -5.01 -6.04
C ASP A 56 8.93 -3.69 -6.78
N GLN A 57 8.65 -2.65 -6.03
CA GLN A 57 8.51 -1.29 -6.58
C GLN A 57 9.84 -0.68 -7.07
N PHE A 58 10.97 -1.33 -6.82
CA PHE A 58 12.31 -0.86 -7.15
C PHE A 58 12.59 0.57 -6.65
N THR A 59 12.93 1.48 -7.58
CA THR A 59 13.17 2.91 -7.30
C THR A 59 11.98 3.79 -7.65
N SER A 60 10.86 3.21 -8.04
CA SER A 60 9.62 3.98 -8.19
C SER A 60 9.18 4.47 -6.81
N PHE A 61 8.51 5.56 -6.73
CA PHE A 61 7.90 6.02 -5.49
C PHE A 61 6.42 5.60 -5.45
N PHE A 62 6.13 4.34 -5.80
CA PHE A 62 4.78 3.79 -5.97
C PHE A 62 4.30 2.95 -4.80
N CYS A 63 4.93 3.02 -3.62
CA CYS A 63 4.55 2.18 -2.49
C CYS A 63 3.05 2.29 -2.14
N SER A 64 2.46 3.48 -2.28
CA SER A 64 1.01 3.65 -2.07
C SER A 64 0.18 2.90 -3.10
N ASN A 65 0.64 2.79 -4.35
CA ASN A 65 -0.06 2.08 -5.41
C ASN A 65 0.07 0.55 -5.24
N PHE A 66 1.28 0.05 -4.99
CA PHE A 66 1.54 -1.36 -4.68
C PHE A 66 0.77 -1.84 -3.45
N SER A 67 0.81 -1.08 -2.37
CA SER A 67 0.07 -1.45 -1.16
C SER A 67 -1.44 -1.45 -1.36
N TYR A 68 -1.97 -0.55 -2.18
CA TYR A 68 -3.39 -0.52 -2.53
C TYR A 68 -3.78 -1.75 -3.36
N ALA A 69 -3.04 -2.04 -4.44
CA ALA A 69 -3.29 -3.19 -5.30
C ALA A 69 -3.19 -4.50 -4.50
N ASN A 70 -2.14 -4.67 -3.68
CA ASN A 70 -1.97 -5.84 -2.81
C ASN A 70 -3.20 -6.09 -1.92
N CYS A 71 -3.77 -5.05 -1.30
CA CYS A 71 -4.97 -5.21 -0.48
C CYS A 71 -6.16 -5.75 -1.30
N LEU A 72 -6.37 -5.23 -2.50
CA LEU A 72 -7.46 -5.70 -3.36
C LEU A 72 -7.23 -7.12 -3.87
N GLU A 73 -6.01 -7.46 -4.22
CA GLU A 73 -5.62 -8.81 -4.64
C GLU A 73 -5.75 -9.82 -3.51
N THR A 74 -5.36 -9.44 -2.29
CA THR A 74 -5.59 -10.25 -1.08
C THR A 74 -7.07 -10.54 -0.87
N MET A 75 -7.93 -9.54 -1.02
CA MET A 75 -9.38 -9.71 -0.93
C MET A 75 -9.91 -10.59 -2.08
N GLY A 76 -9.48 -10.33 -3.31
CA GLY A 76 -9.84 -11.13 -4.46
C GLY A 76 -9.44 -12.61 -4.30
N ASN A 77 -8.21 -12.87 -3.87
CA ASN A 77 -7.73 -14.23 -3.60
C ASN A 77 -8.56 -14.94 -2.53
N TYR A 78 -9.01 -14.22 -1.50
CA TYR A 78 -9.92 -14.76 -0.50
C TYR A 78 -11.28 -15.16 -1.09
N GLU A 79 -11.79 -14.39 -2.05
CA GLU A 79 -13.05 -14.65 -2.77
C GLU A 79 -12.87 -15.63 -3.94
N GLY A 80 -11.66 -16.15 -4.17
CA GLY A 80 -11.33 -17.06 -5.28
C GLY A 80 -11.14 -16.36 -6.62
N VAL A 81 -11.09 -15.04 -6.64
CA VAL A 81 -10.82 -14.21 -7.82
C VAL A 81 -9.33 -13.86 -7.86
N LYS A 82 -8.58 -14.54 -8.72
CA LYS A 82 -7.16 -14.28 -8.91
C LYS A 82 -6.96 -13.27 -10.02
N VAL A 83 -6.48 -12.10 -9.67
CA VAL A 83 -6.08 -11.04 -10.60
C VAL A 83 -4.84 -10.35 -10.06
N ASN A 84 -3.87 -10.06 -10.94
CA ASN A 84 -2.77 -9.17 -10.64
C ASN A 84 -3.13 -7.80 -11.22
N LEU A 85 -3.32 -6.80 -10.35
CA LEU A 85 -3.75 -5.45 -10.70
C LEU A 85 -2.55 -4.55 -10.98
N SER A 86 -2.66 -3.71 -12.00
CA SER A 86 -1.55 -2.85 -12.39
C SER A 86 -1.30 -1.69 -11.44
N ASP A 87 -0.18 -1.76 -10.74
CA ASP A 87 0.36 -0.65 -9.93
C ASP A 87 0.68 0.58 -10.79
N ARG A 88 1.12 0.33 -12.01
CA ARG A 88 1.42 1.36 -12.99
C ARG A 88 0.17 2.10 -13.43
N HIS A 89 -0.93 1.38 -13.70
CA HIS A 89 -2.21 2.01 -13.98
C HIS A 89 -2.70 2.82 -12.78
N SER A 90 -2.64 2.24 -11.59
CA SER A 90 -2.97 2.91 -10.33
C SER A 90 -2.18 4.21 -10.17
N ALA A 91 -0.87 4.19 -10.42
CA ALA A 91 -0.02 5.38 -10.35
C ALA A 91 -0.41 6.45 -11.37
N LYS A 92 -0.76 6.03 -12.60
CA LYS A 92 -1.18 6.94 -13.68
C LYS A 92 -2.48 7.66 -13.33
N ILE A 93 -3.53 6.92 -12.98
CA ILE A 93 -4.85 7.51 -12.71
C ILE A 93 -4.88 8.36 -11.43
N SER A 94 -4.07 8.00 -10.44
CA SER A 94 -3.95 8.77 -9.20
C SER A 94 -3.00 9.96 -9.30
N GLY A 95 -2.29 10.12 -10.42
CA GLY A 95 -1.31 11.20 -10.59
C GLY A 95 -0.17 11.12 -9.57
N THR A 96 0.34 9.91 -9.32
CA THR A 96 1.52 9.69 -8.47
C THR A 96 2.72 10.42 -9.06
N THR A 97 3.54 11.03 -8.22
CA THR A 97 4.70 11.83 -8.61
C THR A 97 6.01 11.17 -8.19
N GLN A 98 7.14 11.79 -8.56
CA GLN A 98 8.47 11.35 -8.08
C GLN A 98 8.67 11.58 -6.57
N GLN A 99 7.74 12.24 -5.89
CA GLN A 99 7.67 12.40 -4.43
C GLN A 99 6.71 11.38 -3.80
N GLY A 100 6.03 10.56 -4.60
CA GLY A 100 5.01 9.62 -4.16
C GLY A 100 3.60 10.18 -4.24
N ASN A 101 2.70 9.66 -3.42
CA ASN A 101 1.29 10.03 -3.41
C ASN A 101 0.68 9.93 -2.01
N TYR A 102 -0.52 10.46 -1.85
CA TYR A 102 -1.37 10.29 -0.68
C TYR A 102 -2.19 9.00 -0.81
N LEU A 103 -2.37 8.28 0.29
CA LEU A 103 -3.18 7.06 0.29
C LEU A 103 -4.62 7.31 -0.18
N GLU A 104 -5.21 8.40 0.29
CA GLU A 104 -6.56 8.82 -0.09
C GLU A 104 -6.70 9.03 -1.59
N LYS A 105 -5.73 9.72 -2.19
CA LYS A 105 -5.77 10.04 -3.61
C LYS A 105 -5.68 8.79 -4.47
N VAL A 106 -4.85 7.83 -4.08
CA VAL A 106 -4.75 6.53 -4.76
C VAL A 106 -6.08 5.78 -4.65
N ALA A 107 -6.58 5.60 -3.42
CA ALA A 107 -7.83 4.88 -3.18
C ALA A 107 -9.02 5.52 -3.88
N HIS A 108 -9.16 6.86 -3.81
CA HIS A 108 -10.24 7.59 -4.46
C HIS A 108 -10.21 7.45 -5.99
N SER A 109 -9.02 7.59 -6.61
CA SER A 109 -8.87 7.45 -8.05
C SER A 109 -9.23 6.05 -8.53
N ALA A 110 -8.78 5.02 -7.82
CA ALA A 110 -9.10 3.64 -8.13
C ALA A 110 -10.59 3.32 -7.92
N TYR A 111 -11.21 3.82 -6.85
CA TYR A 111 -12.66 3.69 -6.64
C TYR A 111 -13.47 4.31 -7.78
N LYS A 112 -13.07 5.49 -8.27
CA LYS A 112 -13.79 6.20 -9.35
C LYS A 112 -13.57 5.59 -10.73
N GLN A 113 -12.37 5.10 -11.03
CA GLN A 113 -11.98 4.72 -12.38
C GLN A 113 -11.78 3.20 -12.55
N GLY A 114 -11.62 2.47 -11.44
CA GLY A 114 -11.21 1.06 -11.45
C GLY A 114 -9.73 0.90 -11.78
N LEU A 115 -9.27 -0.36 -11.79
CA LEU A 115 -7.91 -0.72 -12.19
C LEU A 115 -7.96 -1.74 -13.33
N VAL A 116 -6.94 -1.75 -14.17
CA VAL A 116 -6.73 -2.81 -15.17
C VAL A 116 -5.74 -3.84 -14.63
N SER A 117 -5.64 -4.99 -15.32
CA SER A 117 -4.67 -6.02 -14.96
C SER A 117 -3.23 -5.58 -15.24
N GLU A 118 -2.27 -6.21 -14.55
CA GLU A 118 -0.84 -6.05 -14.84
C GLU A 118 -0.49 -6.50 -16.27
N ALA A 119 -1.22 -7.48 -16.83
CA ALA A 119 -1.06 -7.92 -18.21
C ALA A 119 -1.39 -6.80 -19.22
N ASP A 120 -2.40 -5.97 -18.93
CA ASP A 120 -2.82 -4.86 -19.80
C ASP A 120 -1.95 -3.61 -19.64
N CYS A 121 -1.38 -3.42 -18.47
CA CYS A 121 -0.55 -2.26 -18.15
C CYS A 121 0.65 -2.65 -17.28
N PRO A 122 1.63 -3.40 -17.82
CA PRO A 122 2.70 -4.00 -17.03
C PRO A 122 3.63 -2.96 -16.39
N PHE A 123 3.99 -3.22 -15.13
CA PHE A 123 5.04 -2.49 -14.45
C PHE A 123 6.40 -2.87 -15.05
N LYS A 124 7.23 -1.88 -15.34
CA LYS A 124 8.56 -2.12 -15.91
C LYS A 124 9.58 -2.30 -14.78
N ASP A 125 9.93 -3.53 -14.49
CA ASP A 125 10.91 -3.94 -13.47
C ASP A 125 12.38 -3.70 -13.82
N LYS A 126 12.65 -2.74 -14.70
CA LYS A 126 14.03 -2.43 -15.11
C LYS A 126 14.55 -1.23 -14.35
N TRP A 127 15.68 -1.44 -13.68
CA TRP A 127 16.49 -0.37 -13.14
C TRP A 127 17.03 0.54 -14.24
N LEU A 128 16.37 1.65 -14.48
CA LEU A 128 16.91 2.66 -15.36
C LEU A 128 17.82 3.60 -14.55
N LYS A 129 19.10 3.70 -14.98
CA LYS A 129 20.07 4.63 -14.39
C LYS A 129 19.57 6.08 -14.45
N ASN A 130 18.81 6.40 -15.48
CA ASN A 130 18.19 7.72 -15.67
C ASN A 130 16.76 7.72 -15.15
N GLN A 131 16.55 8.27 -13.95
CA GLN A 131 15.25 8.31 -13.29
C GLN A 131 14.19 9.11 -14.02
N ARG A 132 14.57 10.17 -14.75
CA ARG A 132 13.61 10.97 -15.54
C ARG A 132 13.09 10.15 -16.71
N LYS A 133 13.97 9.40 -17.40
CA LYS A 133 13.57 8.49 -18.47
C LYS A 133 12.67 7.38 -17.95
N TYR A 134 13.05 6.76 -16.82
CA TYR A 134 12.26 5.73 -16.15
C TYR A 134 10.86 6.23 -15.79
N TRP A 135 10.76 7.43 -15.20
CA TRP A 135 9.49 8.05 -14.86
C TRP A 135 8.62 8.27 -16.09
N ASN A 136 9.18 8.85 -17.13
CA ASN A 136 8.44 9.11 -18.37
C ASN A 136 7.95 7.80 -19.02
N GLU A 137 8.75 6.75 -19.01
CA GLU A 137 8.35 5.43 -19.52
C GLU A 137 7.23 4.80 -18.72
N ILE A 138 7.26 4.91 -17.37
CA ILE A 138 6.22 4.39 -16.49
C ILE A 138 4.91 5.14 -16.70
N MET A 139 4.95 6.46 -16.78
CA MET A 139 3.74 7.28 -16.85
C MET A 139 3.17 7.38 -18.27
N ASN A 140 3.96 7.05 -19.28
CA ASN A 140 3.55 7.09 -20.69
C ASN A 140 3.02 5.73 -21.14
N VAL A 141 1.78 5.42 -20.74
CA VAL A 141 1.12 4.14 -21.02
C VAL A 141 -0.06 4.35 -21.93
N ASN A 142 -0.12 3.56 -22.99
CA ASN A 142 -1.35 3.29 -23.72
C ASN A 142 -2.00 2.04 -23.09
N ILE A 143 -3.18 2.21 -22.52
CA ILE A 143 -4.01 1.12 -22.05
C ILE A 143 -4.83 0.64 -23.24
N PRO A 144 -4.88 -0.66 -23.53
CA PRO A 144 -5.75 -1.19 -24.59
C PRO A 144 -7.18 -0.71 -24.39
N ALA A 145 -7.86 -0.35 -25.47
CA ALA A 145 -9.24 0.14 -25.41
C ALA A 145 -10.23 -0.95 -24.91
N ASP A 146 -9.86 -2.20 -25.08
CA ASP A 146 -10.59 -3.39 -24.66
C ASP A 146 -10.12 -3.96 -23.32
N ALA A 147 -9.18 -3.29 -22.62
CA ALA A 147 -8.70 -3.73 -21.32
C ALA A 147 -9.85 -3.84 -20.31
N LYS A 148 -9.93 -4.98 -19.63
CA LYS A 148 -10.92 -5.19 -18.58
C LYS A 148 -10.63 -4.28 -17.39
N VAL A 149 -11.60 -3.45 -17.03
CA VAL A 149 -11.53 -2.60 -15.83
C VAL A 149 -12.18 -3.32 -14.65
N TYR A 150 -11.40 -3.55 -13.60
CA TYR A 150 -11.86 -4.11 -12.34
C TYR A 150 -12.36 -2.97 -11.43
N LYS A 151 -13.62 -3.06 -11.01
CA LYS A 151 -14.17 -2.10 -10.05
C LYS A 151 -13.48 -2.26 -8.71
N CYS A 152 -13.13 -1.15 -8.08
CA CYS A 152 -12.50 -1.13 -6.78
C CYS A 152 -13.55 -0.78 -5.71
N PRO A 153 -13.54 -1.44 -4.55
CA PRO A 153 -14.47 -1.15 -3.46
C PRO A 153 -14.21 0.25 -2.90
N ASN A 154 -15.22 0.79 -2.24
CA ASN A 154 -15.06 1.99 -1.44
C ASN A 154 -14.14 1.72 -0.24
N TYR A 155 -13.59 2.77 0.34
CA TYR A 155 -12.68 2.68 1.46
C TYR A 155 -13.14 3.54 2.63
N THR A 156 -12.76 3.13 3.83
CA THR A 156 -13.05 3.84 5.06
C THR A 156 -11.77 4.14 5.83
N LYS A 157 -11.74 5.26 6.53
CA LYS A 157 -10.64 5.61 7.43
C LYS A 157 -10.72 4.73 8.69
N VAL A 158 -9.61 4.18 9.11
CA VAL A 158 -9.47 3.40 10.34
C VAL A 158 -8.61 4.18 11.33
N ARG A 159 -9.05 4.26 12.59
CA ARG A 159 -8.21 4.81 13.67
C ARG A 159 -6.99 3.92 13.87
N THR A 160 -5.83 4.52 14.06
CA THR A 160 -4.54 3.81 14.06
C THR A 160 -4.15 3.17 15.39
N SER A 161 -5.03 3.15 16.39
CA SER A 161 -4.77 2.37 17.60
C SER A 161 -4.86 0.87 17.31
N LEU A 162 -4.03 0.07 17.98
CA LEU A 162 -3.94 -1.37 17.80
C LEU A 162 -5.31 -2.07 17.87
N ARG A 163 -6.18 -1.64 18.81
CA ARG A 163 -7.53 -2.16 18.93
C ARG A 163 -8.34 -1.96 17.65
N HIS A 164 -8.32 -0.76 17.08
CA HIS A 164 -9.12 -0.45 15.90
C HIS A 164 -8.55 -1.12 14.64
N LEU A 165 -7.22 -1.24 14.54
CA LEU A 165 -6.60 -1.99 13.45
C LEU A 165 -7.00 -3.47 13.50
N LYS A 166 -6.96 -4.09 14.69
CA LYS A 166 -7.42 -5.48 14.86
C LYS A 166 -8.89 -5.66 14.46
N GLN A 167 -9.76 -4.75 14.85
CA GLN A 167 -11.18 -4.82 14.52
C GLN A 167 -11.44 -4.67 13.01
N ALA A 168 -10.73 -3.76 12.36
CA ALA A 168 -10.88 -3.56 10.92
C ALA A 168 -10.34 -4.74 10.09
N LEU A 169 -9.33 -5.47 10.59
CA LEU A 169 -8.82 -6.70 9.98
C LEU A 169 -9.86 -7.84 9.92
N ALA A 170 -10.95 -7.77 10.69
CA ALA A 170 -12.02 -8.75 10.57
C ALA A 170 -12.70 -8.72 9.17
N TYR A 171 -12.60 -7.61 8.47
CA TYR A 171 -13.31 -7.35 7.21
C TYR A 171 -12.41 -7.30 5.98
N SER A 172 -11.25 -6.69 6.10
CA SER A 172 -10.30 -6.58 4.99
C SER A 172 -8.85 -6.52 5.49
N PRO A 173 -7.85 -6.82 4.66
CA PRO A 173 -6.50 -6.36 4.90
C PRO A 173 -6.48 -4.83 4.98
N LEU A 174 -5.45 -4.25 5.61
CA LEU A 174 -5.41 -2.81 5.82
C LEU A 174 -4.35 -2.13 4.94
N TYR A 175 -4.77 -1.12 4.24
CA TYR A 175 -3.94 -0.22 3.47
C TYR A 175 -3.40 0.89 4.39
N VAL A 176 -2.11 0.88 4.69
CA VAL A 176 -1.56 1.75 5.73
C VAL A 176 -0.34 2.53 5.28
N GLY A 177 -0.06 3.62 6.00
CA GLY A 177 1.15 4.42 5.86
C GLY A 177 1.82 4.68 7.20
N ALA A 178 3.15 4.63 7.21
CA ALA A 178 3.96 4.92 8.38
C ALA A 178 5.29 5.58 7.99
N MET A 179 5.99 6.15 8.97
CA MET A 179 7.37 6.58 8.78
C MET A 179 8.31 5.39 8.91
N VAL A 180 9.20 5.23 7.95
CA VAL A 180 10.22 4.18 7.94
C VAL A 180 11.63 4.79 7.90
N GLY A 181 12.58 4.11 8.50
CA GLY A 181 13.97 4.52 8.55
C GLY A 181 14.92 3.34 8.34
N ARG A 182 16.16 3.49 8.77
CA ARG A 182 17.20 2.43 8.63
C ARG A 182 16.80 1.09 9.26
N GLY A 183 15.94 1.11 10.28
CA GLY A 183 15.44 -0.10 10.94
C GLY A 183 14.43 -0.91 10.13
N TRP A 184 13.96 -0.40 8.98
CA TRP A 184 13.03 -1.11 8.11
C TRP A 184 13.60 -2.38 7.50
N GLU A 185 14.92 -2.46 7.31
CA GLU A 185 15.61 -3.63 6.75
C GLU A 185 15.85 -4.77 7.77
N ASN A 186 15.56 -4.56 9.05
CA ASN A 186 15.72 -5.59 10.06
C ASN A 186 14.70 -6.71 9.85
N LYS A 187 14.97 -7.91 10.39
CA LYS A 187 14.04 -9.05 10.40
C LYS A 187 12.73 -8.67 11.08
N ILE A 188 12.80 -8.00 12.24
CA ILE A 188 11.70 -7.27 12.84
C ILE A 188 12.01 -5.79 12.61
N ALA A 189 11.21 -5.14 11.77
CA ALA A 189 11.42 -3.74 11.45
C ALA A 189 11.13 -2.89 12.69
N ARG A 190 11.92 -1.84 12.89
CA ARG A 190 11.72 -0.90 13.99
C ARG A 190 11.36 0.49 13.49
N PRO A 191 10.62 1.27 14.27
CA PRO A 191 10.38 2.67 13.99
C PRO A 191 11.69 3.46 13.84
N PRO A 192 11.70 4.56 13.07
CA PRO A 192 12.85 5.46 13.04
C PRO A 192 13.10 6.06 14.42
N LYS A 193 14.36 6.12 14.83
CA LYS A 193 14.76 6.80 16.07
C LYS A 193 14.74 8.32 15.89
N ARG A 194 14.66 9.06 17.00
CA ARG A 194 14.79 10.52 16.99
C ARG A 194 16.10 10.92 16.30
N GLY A 195 16.00 11.84 15.34
CA GLY A 195 17.14 12.30 14.53
C GLY A 195 17.58 11.32 13.43
N GLU A 196 16.96 10.15 13.30
CA GLU A 196 17.20 9.27 12.17
C GLU A 196 16.47 9.80 10.93
N LEU A 197 17.16 9.74 9.78
CA LEU A 197 16.53 10.06 8.50
C LEU A 197 15.40 9.06 8.23
N ALA A 198 14.20 9.56 8.01
CA ALA A 198 13.00 8.76 7.80
C ALA A 198 12.19 9.31 6.62
N GLY A 199 11.42 8.43 5.98
CA GLY A 199 10.50 8.79 4.91
C GLY A 199 9.17 8.07 5.07
N GLY A 200 8.12 8.61 4.45
CA GLY A 200 6.81 7.96 4.41
C GLY A 200 6.84 6.71 3.54
N HIS A 201 6.19 5.64 3.97
CA HIS A 201 6.06 4.39 3.24
C HIS A 201 4.67 3.79 3.43
N ALA A 202 4.13 3.18 2.38
CA ALA A 202 2.88 2.44 2.43
C ALA A 202 3.15 0.94 2.33
N PHE A 203 2.33 0.18 3.05
CA PHE A 203 2.34 -1.28 3.04
C PHE A 203 0.97 -1.81 3.44
N GLU A 204 0.75 -3.10 3.23
CA GLU A 204 -0.46 -3.81 3.63
C GLU A 204 -0.26 -4.48 4.98
N ILE A 205 -1.22 -4.35 5.91
CA ILE A 205 -1.28 -5.19 7.11
C ILE A 205 -2.18 -6.39 6.82
N LEU A 206 -1.61 -7.58 7.02
CA LEU A 206 -2.28 -8.86 6.76
C LEU A 206 -2.82 -9.52 8.03
N HIS A 207 -2.17 -9.32 9.16
CA HIS A 207 -2.52 -9.93 10.44
C HIS A 207 -1.90 -9.21 11.63
N ILE A 208 -2.53 -9.32 12.79
CA ILE A 208 -2.01 -8.79 14.06
C ILE A 208 -2.31 -9.78 15.17
N ASP A 209 -1.25 -10.45 15.66
CA ASP A 209 -1.26 -11.26 16.88
C ASP A 209 -0.26 -10.69 17.92
N ASP A 210 0.88 -11.35 18.15
CA ASP A 210 2.01 -10.86 18.94
C ASP A 210 2.86 -9.83 18.18
N TYR A 211 2.67 -9.74 16.88
CA TYR A 211 3.32 -8.82 15.95
C TYR A 211 2.32 -8.31 14.92
N ILE A 212 2.71 -7.27 14.19
CA ILE A 212 2.02 -6.81 12.99
C ILE A 212 2.72 -7.44 11.77
N TYR A 213 1.99 -8.24 10.99
CA TYR A 213 2.49 -8.90 9.78
C TYR A 213 2.07 -8.10 8.56
N VAL A 214 3.06 -7.74 7.74
CA VAL A 214 2.82 -6.87 6.60
C VAL A 214 3.38 -7.44 5.30
N GLN A 215 2.72 -7.10 4.19
CA GLN A 215 3.28 -7.22 2.85
C GLN A 215 3.85 -5.87 2.45
N ASP A 216 5.10 -5.91 1.99
CA ASP A 216 5.88 -4.74 1.62
C ASP A 216 6.19 -4.80 0.11
N SER A 217 6.36 -3.67 -0.52
CA SER A 217 6.85 -3.55 -1.90
C SER A 217 8.33 -3.17 -2.00
N LEU A 218 9.02 -3.06 -0.87
CA LEU A 218 10.46 -2.84 -0.79
C LEU A 218 11.18 -4.10 -0.29
N GLY A 219 11.78 -4.84 -1.18
CA GLY A 219 12.52 -6.05 -0.82
C GLY A 219 11.69 -7.32 -1.01
N LYS A 220 12.31 -8.48 -0.78
CA LYS A 220 11.78 -9.78 -1.21
C LYS A 220 11.05 -10.59 -0.12
N SER A 221 10.65 -9.99 0.97
CA SER A 221 10.02 -10.72 2.07
C SER A 221 8.96 -9.91 2.77
N ARG A 222 7.95 -10.61 3.27
CA ARG A 222 7.01 -10.03 4.23
C ARG A 222 7.77 -9.52 5.44
N LYS A 223 7.31 -8.42 6.03
CA LYS A 223 7.90 -7.80 7.21
C LYS A 223 7.10 -8.14 8.45
N ILE A 224 7.78 -8.04 9.59
CA ILE A 224 7.19 -8.14 10.92
C ILE A 224 7.48 -6.85 11.65
N LEU A 225 6.44 -6.24 12.23
CA LEU A 225 6.54 -5.01 13.02
C LEU A 225 6.15 -5.28 14.47
N PRO A 226 6.76 -4.63 15.45
CA PRO A 226 6.29 -4.69 16.84
C PRO A 226 4.91 -4.02 16.96
N LEU A 227 4.14 -4.41 17.99
CA LEU A 227 2.76 -3.91 18.18
C LEU A 227 2.67 -2.41 18.42
N ASP A 228 3.72 -1.80 18.91
CA ASP A 228 3.86 -0.36 19.15
C ASP A 228 4.40 0.42 17.94
N TYR A 229 4.55 -0.24 16.78
CA TYR A 229 4.99 0.46 15.57
C TYR A 229 3.98 1.57 15.20
N PRO A 230 4.41 2.84 15.04
CA PRO A 230 3.50 3.96 14.85
C PRO A 230 2.92 3.97 13.43
N ILE A 231 1.72 3.43 13.27
CA ILE A 231 0.93 3.57 12.04
C ILE A 231 0.32 4.97 12.03
N MET A 232 0.56 5.73 10.97
CA MET A 232 0.11 7.12 10.85
C MET A 232 -1.24 7.24 10.17
N VAL A 233 -1.53 6.38 9.21
CA VAL A 233 -2.79 6.34 8.47
C VAL A 233 -3.16 4.91 8.15
N ALA A 234 -4.45 4.59 8.24
CA ALA A 234 -4.97 3.27 7.88
C ALA A 234 -6.32 3.40 7.16
N LYS A 235 -6.53 2.53 6.20
CA LYS A 235 -7.76 2.37 5.42
C LYS A 235 -8.18 0.91 5.41
N SER A 236 -9.49 0.68 5.43
CA SER A 236 -10.12 -0.63 5.26
C SER A 236 -11.03 -0.58 4.03
N PHE A 237 -11.22 -1.71 3.38
CA PHE A 237 -12.08 -1.84 2.22
C PHE A 237 -13.33 -2.60 2.65
N ARG A 238 -14.48 -1.99 2.45
CA ARG A 238 -15.77 -2.62 2.66
C ARG A 238 -16.77 -1.98 1.72
N GLU A 239 -17.57 -2.79 1.09
CA GLU A 239 -18.74 -2.28 0.40
C GLU A 239 -19.64 -1.63 1.44
N LEU A 240 -20.06 -0.40 1.16
CA LEU A 240 -21.17 0.20 1.91
C LEU A 240 -22.40 -0.66 1.66
N PRO A 241 -23.23 -0.94 2.68
CA PRO A 241 -24.51 -1.56 2.44
C PRO A 241 -25.21 -0.79 1.33
N ASP A 242 -25.74 -1.51 0.34
CA ASP A 242 -26.57 -0.92 -0.70
C ASP A 242 -27.66 -0.09 -0.01
N GLY A 243 -27.65 1.24 -0.23
CA GLY A 243 -28.56 2.18 0.36
C GLY A 243 -29.93 2.12 -0.32
#